data_009190b914e3ea36da84ed04945c166a
#
_entry.id   009190b914e3ea36da84ed04945c166a
#
_cell.length_a   1.000
_cell.length_b   1.000
_cell.length_c   1.000
_cell.angle_alpha   90.00
_cell.angle_beta   90.00
_cell.angle_gamma   90.00
#
_symmetry.space_group_name_H-M   'P 1'
#
loop_
_entity.id
_entity.type
_entity.pdbx_description
1 polymer ?
#
loop_
_entity_poly.entity_id
_entity_poly.type
_entity_poly.pdbx_seq_one_letter_code
_entity_poly.pdbx_strand_id
1 'polypeptide(L)'
;MAIQLAFCYHIPKMRTVVKRILPAKGASLLAHYGLTLLIPLLIVILVRLQSVQMLAFAVVVLAKWRMFAVRPRFWLANLRANAVDIIVGLSAVVFIIQADSALGQVVWAALYASWLLVVKPRSSTLGTSVQAGIAQVAGLGALYQAGAGWASLELVVCASLICYLSARHFFDGFEEQHSRLLSYIWAYFAAALSWLLAHWLLFYGVISQPTVLLTLISFSLAWLYYRAQQSDLTVRLRRQVLCVMGVIVLLILLLSDWGDKVVGS
;
A
#
# COMPACT_ATOMS: atom_id res chain seq x y z
N MET A 1 27.64 21.85 43.09
CA MET A 1 26.95 23.11 42.71
C MET A 1 26.59 22.96 41.23
N ALA A 2 25.38 22.46 40.97
CA ALA A 2 24.93 22.03 39.67
C ALA A 2 24.01 23.10 39.09
N ILE A 3 24.33 23.62 37.91
CA ILE A 3 23.47 24.53 37.17
C ILE A 3 22.79 23.67 36.08
N GLN A 4 21.57 23.26 36.38
CA GLN A 4 20.64 22.69 35.41
C GLN A 4 20.06 23.84 34.58
N LEU A 5 20.52 23.96 33.33
CA LEU A 5 19.85 24.81 32.34
C LEU A 5 18.79 23.95 31.63
N ALA A 6 17.58 23.98 32.17
CA ALA A 6 16.38 23.50 31.53
C ALA A 6 15.98 24.48 30.41
N PHE A 7 16.39 24.23 29.21
CA PHE A 7 15.80 24.86 28.03
C PHE A 7 14.52 24.09 27.63
N CYS A 8 13.41 24.44 28.29
CA CYS A 8 12.08 24.07 27.79
C CYS A 8 11.79 24.90 26.54
N TYR A 9 12.10 24.33 25.37
CA TYR A 9 11.56 24.85 24.13
C TYR A 9 10.09 24.40 24.03
N HIS A 10 9.23 25.28 24.56
CA HIS A 10 7.79 25.18 24.36
C HIS A 10 7.48 25.59 22.89
N ILE A 11 7.56 24.66 21.96
CA ILE A 11 7.07 24.86 20.59
C ILE A 11 5.55 24.86 20.69
N PRO A 12 4.87 26.00 20.45
CA PRO A 12 3.41 25.98 20.40
C PRO A 12 2.99 25.04 19.28
N LYS A 13 2.26 23.99 19.64
CA LYS A 13 1.59 23.09 18.71
C LYS A 13 0.66 23.94 17.83
N MET A 14 1.15 24.41 16.70
CA MET A 14 0.30 24.98 15.66
C MET A 14 -0.57 23.82 15.14
N ARG A 15 -1.67 23.56 15.84
CA ARG A 15 -2.83 22.91 15.25
C ARG A 15 -3.32 23.85 14.16
N THR A 16 -2.76 23.74 12.98
CA THR A 16 -3.45 24.16 11.78
C THR A 16 -4.68 23.29 11.73
N VAL A 17 -5.78 23.82 12.25
CA VAL A 17 -7.12 23.35 11.97
C VAL A 17 -7.29 23.58 10.47
N VAL A 18 -6.84 22.62 9.66
CA VAL A 18 -7.29 22.50 8.27
C VAL A 18 -8.78 22.27 8.42
N LYS A 19 -9.57 23.36 8.34
CA LYS A 19 -11.00 23.29 8.17
C LYS A 19 -11.19 22.35 7.00
N ARG A 20 -11.58 21.08 7.26
CA ARG A 20 -12.08 20.20 6.22
C ARG A 20 -13.15 21.02 5.52
N ILE A 21 -12.89 21.39 4.29
CA ILE A 21 -13.90 21.94 3.41
C ILE A 21 -14.84 20.75 3.17
N LEU A 22 -15.80 20.58 4.08
CA LEU A 22 -16.90 19.65 3.86
C LEU A 22 -17.58 20.16 2.60
N PRO A 23 -17.76 19.33 1.58
CA PRO A 23 -18.49 19.75 0.39
C PRO A 23 -19.84 20.28 0.84
N ALA A 24 -20.23 21.43 0.32
CA ALA A 24 -21.50 22.06 0.63
C ALA A 24 -22.62 21.03 0.41
N LYS A 25 -23.60 20.99 1.31
CA LYS A 25 -24.76 20.08 1.22
C LYS A 25 -25.46 20.32 -0.12
N GLY A 26 -25.73 19.25 -0.87
CA GLY A 26 -26.49 19.35 -2.12
C GLY A 26 -25.69 19.02 -3.39
N ALA A 27 -25.87 19.76 -4.47
CA ALA A 27 -25.32 19.49 -5.81
C ALA A 27 -23.79 19.30 -5.85
N SER A 28 -23.04 20.02 -5.01
CA SER A 28 -21.58 19.90 -4.94
C SER A 28 -21.11 18.54 -4.39
N LEU A 29 -21.89 17.93 -3.49
CA LEU A 29 -21.63 16.59 -2.97
C LEU A 29 -21.86 15.54 -4.07
N LEU A 30 -22.96 15.65 -4.81
CA LEU A 30 -23.27 14.77 -5.94
C LEU A 30 -22.21 14.89 -7.04
N ALA A 31 -21.78 16.10 -7.38
CA ALA A 31 -20.70 16.32 -8.32
C ALA A 31 -19.38 15.68 -7.87
N HIS A 32 -19.03 15.77 -6.57
CA HIS A 32 -17.84 15.15 -6.01
C HIS A 32 -17.88 13.62 -6.13
N TYR A 33 -18.98 12.98 -5.74
CA TYR A 33 -19.15 11.54 -5.89
C TYR A 33 -19.15 11.11 -7.36
N GLY A 34 -19.86 11.85 -8.23
CA GLY A 34 -19.88 11.58 -9.66
C GLY A 34 -18.50 11.62 -10.30
N LEU A 35 -17.73 12.68 -10.03
CA LEU A 35 -16.36 12.82 -10.52
C LEU A 35 -15.42 11.73 -9.95
N THR A 36 -15.62 11.31 -8.70
CA THR A 36 -14.82 10.24 -8.09
C THR A 36 -15.13 8.89 -8.73
N LEU A 37 -16.40 8.59 -9.01
CA LEU A 37 -16.82 7.36 -9.68
C LEU A 37 -16.48 7.32 -11.17
N LEU A 38 -16.32 8.49 -11.78
CA LEU A 38 -15.90 8.59 -13.19
C LEU A 38 -14.52 7.95 -13.43
N ILE A 39 -13.61 7.99 -12.44
CA ILE A 39 -12.25 7.42 -12.58
C ILE A 39 -12.30 5.90 -12.79
N PRO A 40 -12.91 5.07 -11.90
CA PRO A 40 -13.03 3.64 -12.12
C PRO A 40 -13.77 3.28 -13.41
N LEU A 41 -14.83 4.02 -13.73
CA LEU A 41 -15.58 3.82 -14.98
C LEU A 41 -14.72 4.06 -16.21
N LEU A 42 -13.96 5.16 -16.24
CA LEU A 42 -13.06 5.49 -17.34
C LEU A 42 -11.96 4.44 -17.50
N ILE A 43 -11.42 3.91 -16.39
CA ILE A 43 -10.43 2.82 -16.43
C ILE A 43 -11.02 1.59 -17.12
N VAL A 44 -12.24 1.15 -16.75
CA VAL A 44 -12.87 -0.01 -17.40
C VAL A 44 -13.08 0.22 -18.89
N ILE A 45 -13.53 1.40 -19.29
CA ILE A 45 -13.72 1.75 -20.70
C ILE A 45 -12.38 1.68 -21.47
N LEU A 46 -11.32 2.30 -20.92
CA LEU A 46 -10.00 2.30 -21.55
C LEU A 46 -9.39 0.90 -21.64
N VAL A 47 -9.57 0.06 -20.60
CA VAL A 47 -9.08 -1.33 -20.62
C VAL A 47 -9.79 -2.15 -21.68
N ARG A 48 -11.09 -1.95 -21.91
CA ARG A 48 -11.84 -2.61 -22.98
C ARG A 48 -11.43 -2.16 -24.38
N LEU A 49 -10.90 -0.96 -24.50
CA LEU A 49 -10.31 -0.48 -25.74
C LEU A 49 -8.84 -0.91 -25.81
N GLN A 50 -8.58 -2.15 -26.21
CA GLN A 50 -7.26 -2.80 -26.18
C GLN A 50 -6.11 -1.95 -26.74
N SER A 51 -6.37 -1.11 -27.76
CA SER A 51 -5.38 -0.23 -28.38
C SER A 51 -4.86 0.89 -27.45
N VAL A 52 -5.60 1.22 -26.38
CA VAL A 52 -5.30 2.37 -25.50
C VAL A 52 -5.23 2.02 -24.00
N GLN A 53 -5.05 0.73 -23.67
CA GLN A 53 -4.99 0.25 -22.27
C GLN A 53 -3.97 1.01 -21.42
N MET A 54 -2.83 1.41 -21.99
CA MET A 54 -1.79 2.17 -21.28
C MET A 54 -2.27 3.54 -20.80
N LEU A 55 -3.29 4.12 -21.43
CA LEU A 55 -3.91 5.37 -20.96
C LEU A 55 -4.61 5.20 -19.62
N ALA A 56 -5.05 3.99 -19.26
CA ALA A 56 -5.66 3.73 -17.95
C ALA A 56 -4.67 4.01 -16.79
N PHE A 57 -3.39 3.68 -16.96
CA PHE A 57 -2.35 4.03 -15.98
C PHE A 57 -2.14 5.55 -15.92
N ALA A 58 -2.13 6.22 -17.07
CA ALA A 58 -2.02 7.68 -17.12
C ALA A 58 -3.20 8.37 -16.41
N VAL A 59 -4.43 7.85 -16.56
CA VAL A 59 -5.61 8.40 -15.86
C VAL A 59 -5.44 8.37 -14.34
N VAL A 60 -4.92 7.27 -13.77
CA VAL A 60 -4.67 7.17 -12.33
C VAL A 60 -3.69 8.24 -11.86
N VAL A 61 -2.59 8.44 -12.59
CA VAL A 61 -1.57 9.45 -12.27
C VAL A 61 -2.11 10.87 -12.48
N LEU A 62 -2.78 11.12 -13.60
CA LEU A 62 -3.36 12.43 -13.93
C LEU A 62 -4.50 12.82 -12.99
N ALA A 63 -5.27 11.85 -12.45
CA ALA A 63 -6.24 12.13 -11.41
C ALA A 63 -5.63 12.77 -10.15
N LYS A 64 -4.29 12.69 -10.00
CA LYS A 64 -3.51 13.30 -8.93
C LYS A 64 -2.73 14.55 -9.37
N TRP A 65 -3.08 15.16 -10.52
CA TRP A 65 -2.34 16.31 -11.08
C TRP A 65 -2.12 17.45 -10.07
N ARG A 66 -3.03 17.61 -9.10
CA ARG A 66 -2.91 18.61 -8.03
C ARG A 66 -1.65 18.46 -7.19
N MET A 67 -1.04 17.27 -7.12
CA MET A 67 0.23 17.08 -6.41
C MET A 67 1.39 17.79 -7.11
N PHE A 68 1.29 18.04 -8.42
CA PHE A 68 2.26 18.76 -9.22
C PHE A 68 1.95 20.26 -9.36
N ALA A 69 0.76 20.70 -8.92
CA ALA A 69 0.34 22.12 -8.97
C ALA A 69 1.04 23.01 -7.94
N VAL A 70 2.00 22.46 -7.18
CA VAL A 70 2.81 23.16 -6.17
C VAL A 70 4.25 23.36 -6.69
N ARG A 71 5.04 24.17 -5.94
CA ARG A 71 6.46 24.39 -6.30
C ARG A 71 7.23 23.06 -6.38
N PRO A 72 8.13 22.86 -7.36
CA PRO A 72 8.82 21.59 -7.61
C PRO A 72 9.54 20.98 -6.41
N ARG A 73 10.07 21.80 -5.50
CA ARG A 73 10.71 21.35 -4.24
C ARG A 73 9.81 20.48 -3.35
N PHE A 74 8.49 20.58 -3.50
CA PHE A 74 7.52 19.82 -2.70
C PHE A 74 6.96 18.59 -3.42
N TRP A 75 7.32 18.36 -4.70
CA TRP A 75 6.77 17.24 -5.47
C TRP A 75 7.04 15.88 -4.84
N LEU A 76 8.28 15.63 -4.39
CA LEU A 76 8.63 14.37 -3.73
C LEU A 76 7.85 14.16 -2.43
N ALA A 77 7.63 15.20 -1.65
CA ALA A 77 6.83 15.13 -0.43
C ALA A 77 5.36 14.82 -0.75
N ASN A 78 4.81 15.49 -1.76
CA ASN A 78 3.42 15.25 -2.19
C ASN A 78 3.24 13.89 -2.86
N LEU A 79 4.20 13.45 -3.68
CA LEU A 79 4.20 12.11 -4.27
C LEU A 79 4.18 11.05 -3.17
N ARG A 80 5.04 11.18 -2.16
CA ARG A 80 5.06 10.26 -1.02
C ARG A 80 3.74 10.27 -0.24
N ALA A 81 3.16 11.44 0.02
CA ALA A 81 1.88 11.56 0.72
C ALA A 81 0.71 10.91 -0.03
N ASN A 82 0.77 10.83 -1.37
CA ASN A 82 -0.23 10.20 -2.21
C ASN A 82 0.17 8.82 -2.70
N ALA A 83 1.34 8.30 -2.29
CA ALA A 83 1.91 7.07 -2.83
C ALA A 83 0.97 5.85 -2.65
N VAL A 84 0.37 5.70 -1.48
CA VAL A 84 -0.59 4.61 -1.18
C VAL A 84 -1.77 4.63 -2.15
N ASP A 85 -2.32 5.81 -2.42
CA ASP A 85 -3.45 5.98 -3.33
C ASP A 85 -3.05 5.72 -4.80
N ILE A 86 -1.82 6.07 -5.17
CA ILE A 86 -1.25 5.77 -6.50
C ILE A 86 -1.04 4.26 -6.63
N ILE A 87 -0.44 3.61 -5.64
CA ILE A 87 -0.20 2.16 -5.64
C ILE A 87 -1.52 1.42 -5.83
N VAL A 88 -2.54 1.72 -5.02
CA VAL A 88 -3.85 1.06 -5.13
C VAL A 88 -4.51 1.32 -6.48
N GLY A 89 -4.42 2.55 -7.00
CA GLY A 89 -4.98 2.89 -8.31
C GLY A 89 -4.29 2.13 -9.45
N LEU A 90 -2.96 2.09 -9.47
CA LEU A 90 -2.20 1.34 -10.48
C LEU A 90 -2.48 -0.16 -10.37
N SER A 91 -2.57 -0.69 -9.16
CA SER A 91 -2.92 -2.10 -8.92
C SER A 91 -4.32 -2.43 -9.43
N ALA A 92 -5.29 -1.55 -9.22
CA ALA A 92 -6.63 -1.74 -9.74
C ALA A 92 -6.64 -1.81 -11.27
N VAL A 93 -5.85 -0.97 -11.96
CA VAL A 93 -5.70 -1.05 -13.43
C VAL A 93 -5.17 -2.43 -13.83
N VAL A 94 -4.11 -2.93 -13.17
CA VAL A 94 -3.54 -4.26 -13.47
C VAL A 94 -4.60 -5.35 -13.27
N PHE A 95 -5.31 -5.36 -12.16
CA PHE A 95 -6.33 -6.38 -11.89
C PHE A 95 -7.50 -6.32 -12.88
N ILE A 96 -7.91 -5.12 -13.34
CA ILE A 96 -8.94 -4.96 -14.35
C ILE A 96 -8.45 -5.48 -15.73
N ILE A 97 -7.19 -5.23 -16.09
CA ILE A 97 -6.59 -5.74 -17.34
C ILE A 97 -6.53 -7.28 -17.33
N GLN A 98 -6.16 -7.84 -16.19
CA GLN A 98 -5.97 -9.29 -16.04
C GLN A 98 -7.25 -10.08 -15.74
N ALA A 99 -8.37 -9.38 -15.57
CA ALA A 99 -9.65 -10.04 -15.34
C ALA A 99 -10.17 -10.65 -16.65
N ASP A 100 -10.34 -11.99 -16.68
CA ASP A 100 -10.78 -12.76 -17.84
C ASP A 100 -12.24 -12.47 -18.26
N SER A 101 -13.04 -11.94 -17.36
CA SER A 101 -14.47 -11.70 -17.58
C SER A 101 -14.87 -10.23 -17.38
N ALA A 102 -15.90 -9.82 -18.12
CA ALA A 102 -16.50 -8.49 -17.94
C ALA A 102 -17.01 -8.27 -16.50
N LEU A 103 -17.53 -9.32 -15.85
CA LEU A 103 -17.94 -9.27 -14.46
C LEU A 103 -16.75 -9.04 -13.53
N GLY A 104 -15.63 -9.73 -13.74
CA GLY A 104 -14.41 -9.55 -12.99
C GLY A 104 -13.88 -8.11 -13.09
N GLN A 105 -13.89 -7.51 -14.28
CA GLN A 105 -13.52 -6.11 -14.49
C GLN A 105 -14.40 -5.16 -13.69
N VAL A 106 -15.71 -5.38 -13.69
CA VAL A 106 -16.68 -4.57 -12.92
C VAL A 106 -16.46 -4.73 -11.43
N VAL A 107 -16.20 -5.96 -10.94
CA VAL A 107 -15.91 -6.21 -9.52
C VAL A 107 -14.65 -5.46 -9.08
N TRP A 108 -13.54 -5.53 -9.82
CA TRP A 108 -12.33 -4.79 -9.51
C TRP A 108 -12.53 -3.27 -9.55
N ALA A 109 -13.30 -2.77 -10.52
CA ALA A 109 -13.65 -1.35 -10.58
C ALA A 109 -14.52 -0.92 -9.38
N ALA A 110 -15.46 -1.76 -8.94
CA ALA A 110 -16.28 -1.50 -7.75
C ALA A 110 -15.44 -1.50 -6.46
N LEU A 111 -14.45 -2.41 -6.35
CA LEU A 111 -13.49 -2.41 -5.25
C LEU A 111 -12.65 -1.14 -5.23
N TYR A 112 -12.19 -0.67 -6.40
CA TYR A 112 -11.47 0.60 -6.49
C TYR A 112 -12.35 1.81 -6.18
N ALA A 113 -13.62 1.82 -6.63
CA ALA A 113 -14.58 2.83 -6.24
C ALA A 113 -14.80 2.88 -4.73
N SER A 114 -14.93 1.70 -4.10
CA SER A 114 -15.04 1.56 -2.63
C SER A 114 -13.80 2.08 -1.91
N TRP A 115 -12.61 1.82 -2.45
CA TRP A 115 -11.37 2.43 -1.96
C TRP A 115 -11.45 3.95 -1.95
N LEU A 116 -11.82 4.57 -3.08
CA LEU A 116 -11.86 6.02 -3.23
C LEU A 116 -12.89 6.69 -2.32
N LEU A 117 -14.04 6.05 -2.11
CA LEU A 117 -15.18 6.63 -1.37
C LEU A 117 -15.14 6.34 0.13
N VAL A 118 -14.70 5.14 0.52
CA VAL A 118 -14.83 4.65 1.90
C VAL A 118 -13.50 4.60 2.63
N VAL A 119 -12.47 4.02 2.02
CA VAL A 119 -11.19 3.74 2.69
C VAL A 119 -10.29 4.97 2.70
N LYS A 120 -10.11 5.58 1.54
CA LYS A 120 -9.22 6.74 1.36
C LYS A 120 -9.54 7.94 2.26
N PRO A 121 -10.81 8.32 2.53
CA PRO A 121 -11.12 9.47 3.36
C PRO A 121 -10.82 9.29 4.86
N ARG A 122 -10.52 8.08 5.31
CA ARG A 122 -10.28 7.77 6.73
C ARG A 122 -8.90 8.24 7.16
N SER A 123 -8.85 9.15 8.13
CA SER A 123 -7.61 9.72 8.68
C SER A 123 -7.28 9.25 10.10
N SER A 124 -8.00 8.23 10.61
CA SER A 124 -7.69 7.62 11.91
C SER A 124 -6.44 6.74 11.81
N THR A 125 -5.76 6.48 12.92
CA THR A 125 -4.58 5.58 12.98
C THR A 125 -4.92 4.18 12.43
N LEU A 126 -6.10 3.66 12.77
CA LEU A 126 -6.58 2.40 12.21
C LEU A 126 -6.87 2.54 10.70
N GLY A 127 -7.44 3.66 10.27
CA GLY A 127 -7.68 3.95 8.85
C GLY A 127 -6.38 3.97 8.04
N THR A 128 -5.35 4.67 8.52
CA THR A 128 -4.02 4.70 7.88
C THR A 128 -3.34 3.33 7.85
N SER A 129 -3.49 2.54 8.91
CA SER A 129 -2.97 1.17 8.96
C SER A 129 -3.64 0.27 7.90
N VAL A 130 -4.96 0.34 7.79
CA VAL A 130 -5.73 -0.40 6.78
C VAL A 130 -5.35 0.06 5.36
N GLN A 131 -5.18 1.36 5.15
CA GLN A 131 -4.75 1.91 3.86
C GLN A 131 -3.36 1.38 3.46
N ALA A 132 -2.41 1.39 4.39
CA ALA A 132 -1.07 0.84 4.16
C ALA A 132 -1.11 -0.67 3.84
N GLY A 133 -1.92 -1.43 4.57
CA GLY A 133 -2.10 -2.87 4.33
C GLY A 133 -2.69 -3.17 2.97
N ILE A 134 -3.76 -2.48 2.59
CA ILE A 134 -4.39 -2.63 1.27
C ILE A 134 -3.41 -2.25 0.16
N ALA A 135 -2.66 -1.15 0.32
CA ALA A 135 -1.67 -0.73 -0.67
C ALA A 135 -0.56 -1.76 -0.85
N GLN A 136 -0.06 -2.35 0.25
CA GLN A 136 0.97 -3.38 0.16
C GLN A 136 0.44 -4.66 -0.50
N VAL A 137 -0.72 -5.16 -0.08
CA VAL A 137 -1.33 -6.37 -0.68
C VAL A 137 -1.65 -6.15 -2.15
N ALA A 138 -2.34 -5.06 -2.49
CA ALA A 138 -2.72 -4.77 -3.87
C ALA A 138 -1.48 -4.49 -4.73
N GLY A 139 -0.53 -3.68 -4.22
CA GLY A 139 0.69 -3.34 -4.93
C GLY A 139 1.56 -4.54 -5.24
N LEU A 140 1.83 -5.39 -4.24
CA LEU A 140 2.60 -6.61 -4.44
C LEU A 140 1.85 -7.63 -5.30
N GLY A 141 0.53 -7.80 -5.09
CA GLY A 141 -0.30 -8.68 -5.90
C GLY A 141 -0.26 -8.30 -7.37
N ALA A 142 -0.48 -7.03 -7.68
CA ALA A 142 -0.42 -6.51 -9.04
C ALA A 142 1.00 -6.60 -9.63
N LEU A 143 2.04 -6.30 -8.84
CA LEU A 143 3.44 -6.40 -9.27
C LEU A 143 3.79 -7.82 -9.71
N TYR A 144 3.56 -8.81 -8.86
CA TYR A 144 3.93 -10.19 -9.18
C TYR A 144 3.06 -10.78 -10.28
N GLN A 145 1.81 -10.37 -10.38
CA GLN A 145 0.91 -10.83 -11.44
C GLN A 145 1.29 -10.24 -12.81
N ALA A 146 1.57 -8.93 -12.90
CA ALA A 146 1.97 -8.29 -14.15
C ALA A 146 3.44 -8.53 -14.49
N GLY A 147 4.30 -8.67 -13.48
CA GLY A 147 5.74 -8.82 -13.60
C GLY A 147 6.24 -10.26 -13.54
N ALA A 148 5.38 -11.27 -13.75
CA ALA A 148 5.78 -12.68 -13.66
C ALA A 148 6.95 -13.05 -14.62
N GLY A 149 7.08 -12.36 -15.75
CA GLY A 149 8.17 -12.51 -16.71
C GLY A 149 9.32 -11.51 -16.57
N TRP A 150 9.31 -10.67 -15.53
CA TRP A 150 10.35 -9.65 -15.33
C TRP A 150 11.61 -10.25 -14.71
N ALA A 151 12.73 -9.55 -14.88
CA ALA A 151 13.97 -9.93 -14.22
C ALA A 151 13.81 -9.82 -12.69
N SER A 152 14.45 -10.75 -11.96
CA SER A 152 14.37 -10.79 -10.48
C SER A 152 14.74 -9.45 -9.84
N LEU A 153 15.71 -8.72 -10.40
CA LEU A 153 16.12 -7.41 -9.90
C LEU A 153 14.98 -6.37 -9.99
N GLU A 154 14.23 -6.37 -11.10
CA GLU A 154 13.12 -5.44 -11.30
C GLU A 154 12.01 -5.70 -10.28
N LEU A 155 11.67 -6.98 -10.06
CA LEU A 155 10.70 -7.39 -9.05
C LEU A 155 11.14 -6.96 -7.65
N VAL A 156 12.41 -7.17 -7.30
CA VAL A 156 12.97 -6.81 -5.98
C VAL A 156 12.91 -5.30 -5.76
N VAL A 157 13.32 -4.50 -6.74
CA VAL A 157 13.31 -3.04 -6.64
C VAL A 157 11.87 -2.52 -6.49
N CYS A 158 10.94 -3.00 -7.32
CA CYS A 158 9.54 -2.58 -7.26
C CYS A 158 8.87 -3.04 -5.94
N ALA A 159 9.09 -4.28 -5.51
CA ALA A 159 8.55 -4.80 -4.25
C ALA A 159 9.07 -4.01 -3.04
N SER A 160 10.38 -3.73 -2.99
CA SER A 160 10.97 -2.92 -1.92
C SER A 160 10.43 -1.50 -1.89
N LEU A 161 10.20 -0.88 -3.05
CA LEU A 161 9.61 0.45 -3.16
C LEU A 161 8.15 0.48 -2.67
N ILE A 162 7.33 -0.49 -3.08
CA ILE A 162 5.94 -0.62 -2.62
C ILE A 162 5.91 -0.78 -1.10
N CYS A 163 6.72 -1.69 -0.56
CA CYS A 163 6.81 -1.93 0.87
C CYS A 163 7.34 -0.72 1.63
N TYR A 164 8.34 -0.01 1.11
CA TYR A 164 8.82 1.24 1.70
C TYR A 164 7.74 2.30 1.81
N LEU A 165 7.01 2.54 0.71
CA LEU A 165 5.96 3.57 0.67
C LEU A 165 4.78 3.21 1.56
N SER A 166 4.39 1.95 1.61
CA SER A 166 3.34 1.44 2.51
C SER A 166 3.75 1.57 3.97
N ALA A 167 4.99 1.18 4.31
CA ALA A 167 5.55 1.30 5.65
C ALA A 167 5.64 2.77 6.08
N ARG A 168 6.10 3.68 5.20
CA ARG A 168 6.13 5.12 5.49
C ARG A 168 4.75 5.66 5.84
N HIS A 169 3.74 5.30 5.06
CA HIS A 169 2.36 5.71 5.32
C HIS A 169 1.84 5.16 6.66
N PHE A 170 2.15 3.91 6.96
CA PHE A 170 1.82 3.27 8.23
C PHE A 170 2.45 4.00 9.40
N PHE A 171 3.78 4.16 9.43
CA PHE A 171 4.51 4.78 10.52
C PHE A 171 4.23 6.27 10.68
N ASP A 172 4.06 7.01 9.58
CA ASP A 172 3.68 8.42 9.62
C ASP A 172 2.27 8.60 10.23
N GLY A 173 1.36 7.62 10.07
CA GLY A 173 0.04 7.61 10.69
C GLY A 173 0.06 7.47 12.22
N PHE A 174 1.14 6.93 12.78
CA PHE A 174 1.37 6.81 14.22
C PHE A 174 2.28 7.91 14.79
N GLU A 175 2.72 8.87 13.98
CA GLU A 175 3.68 9.92 14.38
C GLU A 175 5.01 9.33 14.91
N GLU A 176 5.47 8.20 14.36
CA GLU A 176 6.66 7.48 14.81
C GLU A 176 7.93 8.29 14.53
N GLN A 177 8.75 8.51 15.58
CA GLN A 177 9.99 9.30 15.47
C GLN A 177 11.01 8.68 14.50
N HIS A 178 11.10 7.34 14.49
CA HIS A 178 12.04 6.59 13.65
C HIS A 178 11.39 6.07 12.37
N SER A 179 10.30 6.69 11.91
CA SER A 179 9.52 6.23 10.76
C SER A 179 10.35 6.00 9.48
N ARG A 180 11.42 6.79 9.26
CA ARG A 180 12.34 6.57 8.13
C ARG A 180 13.13 5.27 8.28
N LEU A 181 13.78 5.09 9.43
CA LEU A 181 14.62 3.91 9.69
C LEU A 181 13.79 2.62 9.61
N LEU A 182 12.65 2.60 10.28
CA LEU A 182 11.75 1.44 10.28
C LEU A 182 11.23 1.12 8.86
N SER A 183 10.94 2.15 8.05
CA SER A 183 10.54 1.94 6.65
C SER A 183 11.67 1.40 5.79
N TYR A 184 12.93 1.80 6.02
CA TYR A 184 14.08 1.21 5.33
C TYR A 184 14.31 -0.24 5.74
N ILE A 185 14.20 -0.57 7.03
CA ILE A 185 14.29 -1.96 7.52
C ILE A 185 13.21 -2.82 6.86
N TRP A 186 11.98 -2.30 6.78
CA TRP A 186 10.87 -2.98 6.12
C TRP A 186 11.13 -3.22 4.64
N ALA A 187 11.61 -2.19 3.92
CA ALA A 187 11.95 -2.30 2.51
C ALA A 187 13.12 -3.27 2.25
N TYR A 188 14.15 -3.26 3.11
CA TYR A 188 15.26 -4.20 3.02
C TYR A 188 14.81 -5.65 3.22
N PHE A 189 13.98 -5.90 4.24
CA PHE A 189 13.36 -7.21 4.45
C PHE A 189 12.53 -7.64 3.23
N ALA A 190 11.74 -6.73 2.66
CA ALA A 190 10.98 -6.99 1.45
C ALA A 190 11.88 -7.31 0.25
N ALA A 191 12.98 -6.56 0.07
CA ALA A 191 13.96 -6.83 -0.97
C ALA A 191 14.60 -8.21 -0.82
N ALA A 192 15.05 -8.55 0.39
CA ALA A 192 15.70 -9.83 0.68
C ALA A 192 14.76 -11.02 0.44
N LEU A 193 13.52 -10.93 0.94
CA LEU A 193 12.52 -11.99 0.75
C LEU A 193 12.05 -12.09 -0.71
N SER A 194 11.88 -10.97 -1.39
CA SER A 194 11.54 -10.96 -2.82
C SER A 194 12.64 -11.57 -3.68
N TRP A 195 13.91 -11.26 -3.36
CA TRP A 195 15.04 -11.86 -4.05
C TRP A 195 15.07 -13.39 -3.88
N LEU A 196 14.83 -13.87 -2.66
CA LEU A 196 14.79 -15.29 -2.36
C LEU A 196 13.64 -16.00 -3.09
N LEU A 197 12.45 -15.38 -3.12
CA LEU A 197 11.23 -15.98 -3.65
C LEU A 197 11.00 -15.71 -5.14
N ALA A 198 11.77 -14.82 -5.78
CA ALA A 198 11.59 -14.48 -7.19
C ALA A 198 11.78 -15.68 -8.14
N HIS A 199 12.57 -16.67 -7.74
CA HIS A 199 12.82 -17.89 -8.50
C HIS A 199 11.67 -18.91 -8.40
N TRP A 200 10.82 -18.80 -7.37
CA TRP A 200 9.70 -19.72 -7.09
C TRP A 200 8.39 -18.94 -6.94
N LEU A 201 8.04 -18.19 -7.99
CA LEU A 201 6.82 -17.39 -7.97
C LEU A 201 5.61 -18.31 -8.07
N LEU A 202 4.90 -18.46 -6.95
CA LEU A 202 3.70 -19.29 -6.83
C LEU A 202 2.49 -18.39 -6.61
N PHE A 203 1.38 -18.76 -7.26
CA PHE A 203 0.11 -18.06 -7.14
C PHE A 203 -0.95 -18.96 -6.49
N TYR A 204 -1.63 -18.40 -5.49
CA TYR A 204 -2.84 -18.96 -4.91
C TYR A 204 -4.03 -18.18 -5.47
N GLY A 205 -4.52 -18.59 -6.64
CA GLY A 205 -5.48 -17.80 -7.41
C GLY A 205 -4.87 -16.47 -7.87
N VAL A 206 -5.41 -15.35 -7.41
CA VAL A 206 -4.93 -13.98 -7.77
C VAL A 206 -3.81 -13.47 -6.86
N ILE A 207 -3.50 -14.17 -5.78
CA ILE A 207 -2.53 -13.68 -4.78
C ILE A 207 -1.25 -14.49 -4.87
N SER A 208 -0.11 -13.82 -5.05
CA SER A 208 1.20 -14.47 -5.07
C SER A 208 1.68 -14.80 -3.66
N GLN A 209 2.41 -15.91 -3.53
CA GLN A 209 3.05 -16.34 -2.29
C GLN A 209 3.89 -15.23 -1.62
N PRO A 210 4.77 -14.49 -2.35
CA PRO A 210 5.54 -13.42 -1.73
C PRO A 210 4.67 -12.30 -1.16
N THR A 211 3.53 -11.98 -1.79
CA THR A 211 2.57 -10.99 -1.28
C THR A 211 2.05 -11.38 0.09
N VAL A 212 1.62 -12.65 0.26
CA VAL A 212 1.09 -13.12 1.54
C VAL A 212 2.17 -13.10 2.62
N LEU A 213 3.35 -13.67 2.33
CA LEU A 213 4.46 -13.74 3.28
C LEU A 213 4.93 -12.35 3.71
N LEU A 214 5.22 -11.47 2.75
CA LEU A 214 5.66 -10.10 3.03
C LEU A 214 4.65 -9.33 3.87
N THR A 215 3.36 -9.41 3.50
CA THR A 215 2.33 -8.65 4.22
C THR A 215 2.10 -9.21 5.62
N LEU A 216 1.97 -10.53 5.75
CA LEU A 216 1.74 -11.18 7.04
C LEU A 216 2.87 -10.86 8.04
N ILE A 217 4.12 -11.09 7.64
CA ILE A 217 5.27 -10.89 8.52
C ILE A 217 5.42 -9.42 8.88
N SER A 218 5.40 -8.54 7.89
CA SER A 218 5.62 -7.11 8.09
C SER A 218 4.56 -6.49 9.03
N PHE A 219 3.28 -6.72 8.77
CA PHE A 219 2.20 -6.13 9.59
C PHE A 219 2.06 -6.80 10.96
N SER A 220 2.35 -8.09 11.09
CA SER A 220 2.40 -8.75 12.41
C SER A 220 3.50 -8.16 13.30
N LEU A 221 4.69 -7.95 12.75
CA LEU A 221 5.81 -7.34 13.48
C LEU A 221 5.55 -5.87 13.80
N ALA A 222 5.00 -5.10 12.87
CA ALA A 222 4.62 -3.71 13.10
C ALA A 222 3.56 -3.58 14.20
N TRP A 223 2.55 -4.45 14.19
CA TRP A 223 1.52 -4.47 15.22
C TRP A 223 2.11 -4.80 16.60
N LEU A 224 3.00 -5.79 16.70
CA LEU A 224 3.71 -6.11 17.93
C LEU A 224 4.56 -4.94 18.44
N TYR A 225 5.26 -4.25 17.53
CA TYR A 225 6.03 -3.06 17.85
C TYR A 225 5.18 -1.98 18.50
N TYR A 226 4.02 -1.66 17.90
CA TYR A 226 3.11 -0.65 18.47
C TYR A 226 2.53 -1.05 19.82
N ARG A 227 2.16 -2.30 20.00
CA ARG A 227 1.68 -2.79 21.29
C ARG A 227 2.78 -2.71 22.36
N ALA A 228 4.03 -2.94 21.98
CA ALA A 228 5.17 -2.76 22.88
C ALA A 228 5.36 -1.29 23.29
N GLN A 229 5.26 -0.36 22.32
CA GLN A 229 5.36 1.09 22.59
C GLN A 229 4.25 1.60 23.51
N GLN A 230 3.05 1.06 23.40
CA GLN A 230 1.91 1.41 24.25
C GLN A 230 1.93 0.72 25.64
N SER A 231 2.95 -0.07 25.91
CA SER A 231 3.05 -0.89 27.16
C SER A 231 1.91 -1.92 27.33
N ASP A 232 1.17 -2.20 26.24
CA ASP A 232 0.03 -3.13 26.22
C ASP A 232 0.44 -4.54 25.77
N LEU A 233 1.74 -4.77 25.50
CA LEU A 233 2.22 -6.05 24.99
C LEU A 233 2.46 -7.04 26.13
N THR A 234 1.48 -7.92 26.37
CA THR A 234 1.67 -9.04 27.30
C THR A 234 2.51 -10.15 26.65
N VAL A 235 3.26 -10.90 27.47
CA VAL A 235 4.05 -12.05 27.00
C VAL A 235 3.16 -13.09 26.30
N ARG A 236 1.94 -13.31 26.79
CA ARG A 236 0.97 -14.22 26.19
C ARG A 236 0.56 -13.75 24.79
N LEU A 237 0.22 -12.46 24.62
CA LEU A 237 -0.20 -11.89 23.35
C LEU A 237 0.93 -11.95 22.31
N ARG A 238 2.16 -11.58 22.70
CA ARG A 238 3.34 -11.71 21.84
C ARG A 238 3.52 -13.14 21.35
N ARG A 239 3.46 -14.12 22.27
CA ARG A 239 3.61 -15.53 21.92
C ARG A 239 2.51 -16.02 20.97
N GLN A 240 1.25 -15.61 21.21
CA GLN A 240 0.13 -15.98 20.34
C GLN A 240 0.32 -15.46 18.91
N VAL A 241 0.65 -14.17 18.75
CA VAL A 241 0.84 -13.57 17.42
C VAL A 241 2.01 -14.21 16.69
N LEU A 242 3.15 -14.41 17.37
CA LEU A 242 4.32 -15.07 16.76
C LEU A 242 4.02 -16.54 16.41
N CYS A 243 3.28 -17.28 17.23
CA CYS A 243 2.87 -18.65 16.92
C CYS A 243 1.92 -18.69 15.71
N VAL A 244 0.89 -17.84 15.67
CA VAL A 244 -0.06 -17.78 14.55
C VAL A 244 0.66 -17.40 13.26
N MET A 245 1.48 -16.34 13.31
CA MET A 245 2.29 -15.92 12.16
C MET A 245 3.20 -17.06 11.69
N GLY A 246 3.92 -17.71 12.61
CA GLY A 246 4.84 -18.80 12.30
C GLY A 246 4.13 -20.02 11.70
N VAL A 247 2.95 -20.39 12.22
CA VAL A 247 2.14 -21.48 11.67
C VAL A 247 1.68 -21.15 10.25
N ILE A 248 1.18 -19.93 9.99
CA ILE A 248 0.72 -19.55 8.65
C ILE A 248 1.90 -19.53 7.67
N VAL A 249 3.05 -18.96 8.06
CA VAL A 249 4.27 -18.97 7.23
C VAL A 249 4.69 -20.40 6.93
N LEU A 250 4.73 -21.27 7.95
CA LEU A 250 5.10 -22.68 7.78
C LEU A 250 4.14 -23.40 6.84
N LEU A 251 2.82 -23.21 6.99
CA LEU A 251 1.82 -23.78 6.09
C LEU A 251 2.01 -23.33 4.65
N ILE A 252 2.24 -22.02 4.42
CA ILE A 252 2.53 -21.50 3.08
C ILE A 252 3.76 -22.18 2.50
N LEU A 253 4.84 -22.28 3.27
CA LEU A 253 6.10 -22.90 2.81
C LEU A 253 5.94 -24.40 2.56
N LEU A 254 5.22 -25.13 3.38
CA LEU A 254 4.98 -26.58 3.21
C LEU A 254 4.04 -26.88 2.04
N LEU A 255 3.03 -26.05 1.82
CA LEU A 255 2.08 -26.22 0.72
C LEU A 255 2.57 -25.65 -0.61
N SER A 256 3.72 -24.98 -0.60
CA SER A 256 4.34 -24.44 -1.80
C SER A 256 5.02 -25.54 -2.62
N ASP A 257 4.82 -25.50 -3.93
CA ASP A 257 5.54 -26.36 -4.86
C ASP A 257 6.90 -25.72 -5.18
N TRP A 258 7.96 -26.28 -4.61
CA TRP A 258 9.35 -25.83 -4.76
C TRP A 258 10.06 -26.44 -5.98
N GLY A 259 9.32 -27.07 -6.89
CA GLY A 259 9.88 -27.56 -8.14
C GLY A 259 10.47 -26.41 -8.97
N ASP A 260 11.61 -26.66 -9.63
CA ASP A 260 12.22 -25.72 -10.59
C ASP A 260 11.22 -25.44 -11.73
N LYS A 261 10.37 -24.47 -11.53
CA LYS A 261 9.60 -23.89 -12.61
C LYS A 261 10.55 -22.96 -13.37
N VAL A 262 11.23 -23.52 -14.35
CA VAL A 262 11.88 -22.73 -15.39
C VAL A 262 10.81 -21.79 -15.93
N VAL A 263 10.86 -20.54 -15.47
CA VAL A 263 10.06 -19.48 -16.08
C VAL A 263 10.53 -19.43 -17.51
N GLY A 264 9.64 -19.83 -18.43
CA GLY A 264 9.97 -20.09 -19.81
C GLY A 264 10.80 -18.98 -20.41
N SER A 265 11.90 -19.42 -20.98
CA SER A 265 12.77 -18.65 -21.87
C SER A 265 12.00 -18.03 -23.02
#